data_cadb9541b2591beb15a5f679fdeab05e
#
_entry.id   cadb9541b2591beb15a5f679fdeab05e
#
_cell.length_a   1.000
_cell.length_b   1.000
_cell.length_c   1.000
_cell.angle_alpha   90.00
_cell.angle_beta   90.00
_cell.angle_gamma   90.00
#
_symmetry.space_group_name_H-M   'P 1'
#
loop_
_entity.id
_entity.type
_entity.pdbx_description
1 polymer ?
#
loop_
_entity_poly.entity_id
_entity_poly.type
_entity_poly.pdbx_seq_one_letter_code
_entity_poly.pdbx_strand_id
1 'polypeptide(L)'
;MKLSKLLEKLEYTVLAGNTDMEISTLVYDSRKVQKDSVFVCISGSVRDAHEFIPDVVKNGAAAVIVEKDVTPVDGETYIKVEDTRLALAYMSAAYFDYPAKKIKTIGITGTKGKTTTTYMVKSILESAGIKTGLIGTIESICGDKHTPAANTTPESYMVQKLFAEMADEGMDAVVMEVSPR
;
A
#
# COMPACT_ATOMS: atom_id res chain seq x y z
N MET A 1 -4.27 0.04 16.11
CA MET A 1 -3.57 -1.20 15.66
C MET A 1 -2.13 -1.15 16.15
N LYS A 2 -1.56 -2.25 16.63
CA LYS A 2 -0.16 -2.26 17.09
C LYS A 2 0.82 -2.18 15.91
N LEU A 3 1.90 -1.40 16.08
CA LEU A 3 2.98 -1.30 15.10
C LEU A 3 3.63 -2.66 14.82
N SER A 4 3.85 -3.47 15.88
CA SER A 4 4.41 -4.81 15.77
C SER A 4 3.62 -5.73 14.82
N LYS A 5 2.29 -5.56 14.72
CA LYS A 5 1.46 -6.32 13.77
C LYS A 5 1.73 -5.93 12.31
N LEU A 6 2.02 -4.65 12.05
CA LEU A 6 2.38 -4.19 10.70
C LEU A 6 3.74 -4.72 10.25
N LEU A 7 4.64 -4.94 11.20
CA LEU A 7 6.01 -5.38 10.96
C LEU A 7 6.20 -6.90 10.96
N GLU A 8 5.15 -7.69 11.24
CA GLU A 8 5.26 -9.14 11.51
C GLU A 8 5.91 -9.97 10.39
N LYS A 9 5.90 -9.46 9.14
CA LYS A 9 6.47 -10.14 7.96
C LYS A 9 7.71 -9.45 7.41
N LEU A 10 8.28 -8.52 8.15
CA LEU A 10 9.44 -7.76 7.75
C LEU A 10 10.65 -8.13 8.60
N GLU A 11 11.80 -8.18 7.97
CA GLU A 11 13.09 -8.10 8.67
C GLU A 11 13.40 -6.63 8.90
N TYR A 12 13.67 -6.26 10.14
CA TYR A 12 13.91 -4.86 10.51
C TYR A 12 14.83 -4.71 11.71
N THR A 13 15.39 -3.53 11.86
CA THR A 13 16.16 -3.10 13.04
C THR A 13 15.49 -1.91 13.70
N VAL A 14 15.32 -1.96 15.02
CA VAL A 14 14.84 -0.82 15.79
C VAL A 14 16.03 0.11 16.05
N LEU A 15 16.02 1.31 15.49
CA LEU A 15 17.06 2.31 15.71
C LEU A 15 16.78 3.13 16.98
N ALA A 16 15.51 3.40 17.29
CA ALA A 16 15.05 4.09 18.50
C ALA A 16 13.61 3.69 18.82
N GLY A 17 13.19 3.86 20.06
CA GLY A 17 11.83 3.59 20.53
C GLY A 17 11.51 2.09 20.66
N ASN A 18 10.27 1.72 20.44
CA ASN A 18 9.79 0.33 20.51
C ASN A 18 8.62 0.08 19.55
N THR A 19 8.33 -1.20 19.31
CA THR A 19 7.26 -1.61 18.39
C THR A 19 5.93 -1.97 19.08
N ASP A 20 5.90 -2.00 20.41
CA ASP A 20 4.68 -2.29 21.18
C ASP A 20 3.90 -1.01 21.49
N MET A 21 3.49 -0.33 20.40
CA MET A 21 2.71 0.91 20.49
C MET A 21 1.51 0.83 19.54
N GLU A 22 0.44 1.54 19.90
CA GLU A 22 -0.71 1.70 19.01
C GLU A 22 -0.44 2.80 17.98
N ILE A 23 -0.81 2.52 16.73
CA ILE A 23 -0.78 3.52 15.65
C ILE A 23 -2.18 3.79 15.12
N SER A 24 -2.42 5.03 14.70
CA SER A 24 -3.71 5.46 14.15
C SER A 24 -3.84 5.13 12.67
N THR A 25 -2.80 5.39 11.88
CA THR A 25 -2.81 5.21 10.43
C THR A 25 -1.43 4.95 9.86
N LEU A 26 -1.40 4.25 8.72
CA LEU A 26 -0.22 4.03 7.89
C LEU A 26 -0.21 5.07 6.77
N VAL A 27 0.86 5.85 6.65
CA VAL A 27 1.01 6.91 5.66
C VAL A 27 2.38 6.88 4.97
N TYR A 28 2.41 7.28 3.69
CA TYR A 28 3.62 7.44 2.88
C TYR A 28 3.65 8.78 2.14
N ASP A 29 2.65 9.62 2.37
CA ASP A 29 2.58 11.01 1.90
C ASP A 29 2.70 11.93 3.12
N SER A 30 3.78 12.72 3.21
CA SER A 30 4.06 13.58 4.37
C SER A 30 2.95 14.60 4.68
N ARG A 31 2.14 14.97 3.68
CA ARG A 31 0.99 15.88 3.84
C ARG A 31 -0.20 15.25 4.54
N LYS A 32 -0.23 13.92 4.64
CA LYS A 32 -1.31 13.14 5.27
C LYS A 32 -0.96 12.65 6.68
N VAL A 33 0.20 13.02 7.17
CA VAL A 33 0.62 12.67 8.53
C VAL A 33 -0.30 13.34 9.54
N GLN A 34 -0.71 12.58 10.52
CA GLN A 34 -1.52 13.00 11.65
C GLN A 34 -1.00 12.33 12.92
N LYS A 35 -1.56 12.72 14.07
CA LYS A 35 -1.15 12.18 15.37
C LYS A 35 -1.21 10.64 15.38
N ASP A 36 -0.18 10.05 15.97
CA ASP A 36 0.00 8.61 16.14
C ASP A 36 0.04 7.82 14.81
N SER A 37 0.41 8.46 13.69
CA SER A 37 0.63 7.76 12.42
C SER A 37 2.00 7.10 12.36
N VAL A 38 2.13 6.04 11.54
CA VAL A 38 3.41 5.51 11.10
C VAL A 38 3.68 6.00 9.67
N PHE A 39 4.82 6.66 9.48
CA PHE A 39 5.25 7.20 8.19
C PHE A 39 6.31 6.31 7.54
N VAL A 40 6.11 5.94 6.27
CA VAL A 40 7.08 5.16 5.49
C VAL A 40 7.80 6.09 4.52
N CYS A 41 9.13 6.20 4.68
CA CYS A 41 9.99 7.03 3.85
C CYS A 41 10.29 6.34 2.51
N ILE A 42 9.52 6.64 1.47
CA ILE A 42 9.76 6.10 0.13
C ILE A 42 10.82 6.94 -0.58
N SER A 43 11.90 6.30 -1.02
CA SER A 43 12.88 6.91 -1.93
C SER A 43 12.29 6.95 -3.34
N GLY A 44 11.87 8.14 -3.78
CA GLY A 44 11.35 8.39 -5.12
C GLY A 44 12.45 8.78 -6.09
N SER A 45 12.17 8.73 -7.41
CA SER A 45 13.11 9.16 -8.46
C SER A 45 13.34 10.67 -8.48
N VAL A 46 12.41 11.46 -7.97
CA VAL A 46 12.46 12.93 -7.97
C VAL A 46 12.71 13.50 -6.58
N ARG A 47 12.16 12.88 -5.54
CA ARG A 47 12.29 13.31 -4.14
C ARG A 47 12.48 12.10 -3.24
N ASP A 48 13.27 12.29 -2.21
CA ASP A 48 13.48 11.32 -1.14
C ASP A 48 12.64 11.70 0.07
N ALA A 49 11.72 10.82 0.46
CA ALA A 49 10.84 11.09 1.60
C ALA A 49 11.58 11.16 2.95
N HIS A 50 12.83 10.71 3.04
CA HIS A 50 13.65 10.88 4.24
C HIS A 50 13.91 12.36 4.57
N GLU A 51 13.88 13.26 3.57
CA GLU A 51 14.02 14.71 3.78
C GLU A 51 12.87 15.30 4.61
N PHE A 52 11.71 14.65 4.63
CA PHE A 52 10.52 15.12 5.35
C PHE A 52 10.43 14.62 6.81
N ILE A 53 11.41 13.84 7.29
CA ILE A 53 11.37 13.28 8.65
C ILE A 53 11.13 14.36 9.72
N PRO A 54 11.83 15.51 9.73
CA PRO A 54 11.59 16.54 10.74
C PRO A 54 10.15 17.06 10.74
N ASP A 55 9.57 17.24 9.53
CA ASP A 55 8.21 17.75 9.39
C ASP A 55 7.17 16.72 9.81
N VAL A 56 7.33 15.45 9.43
CA VAL A 56 6.37 14.39 9.77
C VAL A 56 6.37 14.10 11.28
N VAL A 57 7.52 14.12 11.92
CA VAL A 57 7.63 14.00 13.39
C VAL A 57 6.92 15.18 14.06
N LYS A 58 7.18 16.42 13.64
CA LYS A 58 6.50 17.61 14.14
C LYS A 58 4.98 17.54 13.97
N ASN A 59 4.51 16.89 12.91
CA ASN A 59 3.08 16.72 12.61
C ASN A 59 2.46 15.52 13.35
N GLY A 60 3.23 14.81 14.19
CA GLY A 60 2.72 13.78 15.09
C GLY A 60 2.88 12.34 14.59
N ALA A 61 3.81 12.08 13.66
CA ALA A 61 4.20 10.72 13.34
C ALA A 61 4.86 10.08 14.57
N ALA A 62 4.28 9.00 15.08
CA ALA A 62 4.80 8.28 16.24
C ALA A 62 5.87 7.24 15.87
N ALA A 63 5.89 6.81 14.60
CA ALA A 63 6.93 5.92 14.09
C ALA A 63 7.32 6.29 12.65
N VAL A 64 8.59 6.11 12.33
CA VAL A 64 9.17 6.36 11.00
C VAL A 64 9.88 5.11 10.50
N ILE A 65 9.53 4.65 9.30
CA ILE A 65 10.17 3.52 8.62
C ILE A 65 11.15 4.07 7.59
N VAL A 66 12.41 3.68 7.69
CA VAL A 66 13.51 4.19 6.87
C VAL A 66 14.30 3.07 6.22
N GLU A 67 14.95 3.34 5.09
CA GLU A 67 15.93 2.42 4.47
C GLU A 67 17.36 2.96 4.55
N LYS A 68 17.51 4.20 4.99
CA LYS A 68 18.82 4.88 5.14
C LYS A 68 19.17 5.07 6.61
N ASP A 69 20.45 5.31 6.88
CA ASP A 69 20.89 5.72 8.20
C ASP A 69 20.41 7.15 8.46
N VAL A 70 19.69 7.31 9.54
CA VAL A 70 19.15 8.60 10.00
C VAL A 70 19.48 8.79 11.48
N THR A 71 19.55 10.02 11.91
CA THR A 71 19.66 10.33 13.35
C THR A 71 18.25 10.39 13.93
N PRO A 72 17.87 9.47 14.82
CA PRO A 72 16.55 9.50 15.46
C PRO A 72 16.32 10.79 16.25
N VAL A 73 15.10 11.29 16.21
CA VAL A 73 14.63 12.36 17.11
C VAL A 73 14.15 11.71 18.39
N ASP A 74 14.53 12.28 19.54
CA ASP A 74 14.17 11.75 20.85
C ASP A 74 12.65 11.68 21.04
N GLY A 75 12.19 10.55 21.57
CA GLY A 75 10.79 10.31 21.87
C GLY A 75 10.02 9.55 20.80
N GLU A 76 10.57 9.43 19.58
CA GLU A 76 9.89 8.77 18.46
C GLU A 76 10.51 7.40 18.13
N THR A 77 9.73 6.54 17.49
CA THR A 77 10.18 5.20 17.08
C THR A 77 10.73 5.22 15.66
N TYR A 78 11.94 4.70 15.46
CA TYR A 78 12.60 4.59 14.16
C TYR A 78 12.90 3.12 13.85
N ILE A 79 12.42 2.67 12.72
CA ILE A 79 12.57 1.29 12.23
C ILE A 79 13.31 1.32 10.90
N LYS A 80 14.47 0.66 10.85
CA LYS A 80 15.22 0.49 9.60
C LYS A 80 14.87 -0.84 8.94
N VAL A 81 14.59 -0.77 7.65
CA VAL A 81 14.34 -1.89 6.75
C VAL A 81 15.31 -1.82 5.56
N GLU A 82 15.44 -2.90 4.81
CA GLU A 82 16.28 -2.93 3.62
C GLU A 82 15.65 -2.13 2.46
N ASP A 83 14.33 -2.24 2.28
CA ASP A 83 13.55 -1.63 1.20
C ASP A 83 12.22 -1.10 1.75
N THR A 84 12.05 0.21 1.75
CA THR A 84 10.83 0.86 2.27
C THR A 84 9.61 0.65 1.37
N ARG A 85 9.78 0.39 0.06
CA ARG A 85 8.66 0.05 -0.83
C ARG A 85 8.13 -1.34 -0.54
N LEU A 86 9.03 -2.31 -0.34
CA LEU A 86 8.67 -3.64 0.08
C LEU A 86 8.01 -3.61 1.47
N ALA A 87 8.56 -2.82 2.39
CA ALA A 87 7.97 -2.62 3.71
C ALA A 87 6.56 -2.04 3.61
N LEU A 88 6.35 -1.00 2.79
CA LEU A 88 5.01 -0.43 2.56
C LEU A 88 4.03 -1.49 2.04
N ALA A 89 4.47 -2.39 1.16
CA ALA A 89 3.61 -3.44 0.61
C ALA A 89 3.14 -4.42 1.70
N TYR A 90 4.06 -4.93 2.52
CA TYR A 90 3.72 -5.85 3.61
C TYR A 90 2.91 -5.17 4.72
N MET A 91 3.32 -3.96 5.12
CA MET A 91 2.60 -3.18 6.13
C MET A 91 1.18 -2.85 5.66
N SER A 92 1.00 -2.48 4.40
CA SER A 92 -0.34 -2.21 3.84
C SER A 92 -1.20 -3.47 3.80
N ALA A 93 -0.63 -4.62 3.42
CA ALA A 93 -1.36 -5.88 3.47
C ALA A 93 -1.85 -6.21 4.89
N ALA A 94 -0.99 -6.03 5.91
CA ALA A 94 -1.36 -6.24 7.30
C ALA A 94 -2.37 -5.18 7.80
N TYR A 95 -2.20 -3.93 7.38
CA TYR A 95 -3.08 -2.81 7.75
C TYR A 95 -4.53 -3.03 7.30
N PHE A 96 -4.72 -3.57 6.10
CA PHE A 96 -6.03 -3.91 5.52
C PHE A 96 -6.44 -5.37 5.76
N ASP A 97 -5.82 -6.07 6.72
CA ASP A 97 -6.15 -7.45 7.09
C ASP A 97 -6.07 -8.43 5.91
N TYR A 98 -4.97 -8.36 5.16
CA TYR A 98 -4.63 -9.29 4.06
C TYR A 98 -5.75 -9.52 3.04
N PRO A 99 -6.31 -8.47 2.41
CA PRO A 99 -7.49 -8.60 1.56
C PRO A 99 -7.29 -9.54 0.35
N ALA A 100 -6.06 -9.67 -0.16
CA ALA A 100 -5.74 -10.61 -1.23
C ALA A 100 -5.95 -12.10 -0.85
N LYS A 101 -6.16 -12.42 0.42
CA LYS A 101 -6.55 -13.77 0.86
C LYS A 101 -8.06 -13.98 0.78
N LYS A 102 -8.85 -12.92 0.68
CA LYS A 102 -10.32 -12.94 0.68
C LYS A 102 -10.90 -12.95 -0.73
N ILE A 103 -10.15 -12.48 -1.74
CA ILE A 103 -10.55 -12.44 -3.15
C ILE A 103 -9.48 -13.07 -4.03
N LYS A 104 -9.87 -13.62 -5.18
CA LYS A 104 -8.95 -14.15 -6.16
C LYS A 104 -8.28 -13.02 -6.95
N THR A 105 -6.96 -12.91 -6.91
CA THR A 105 -6.21 -11.85 -7.58
C THR A 105 -5.57 -12.35 -8.88
N ILE A 106 -5.76 -11.62 -9.99
CA ILE A 106 -5.22 -11.93 -11.32
C ILE A 106 -4.43 -10.73 -11.80
N GLY A 107 -3.11 -10.88 -11.96
CA GLY A 107 -2.22 -9.83 -12.46
C GLY A 107 -1.91 -10.02 -13.94
N ILE A 108 -2.07 -8.98 -14.77
CA ILE A 108 -1.74 -8.97 -16.19
C ILE A 108 -0.53 -8.06 -16.40
N THR A 109 0.57 -8.64 -16.83
CA THR A 109 1.78 -7.89 -17.20
C THR A 109 2.11 -8.05 -18.68
N GLY A 110 2.96 -7.19 -19.21
CA GLY A 110 3.39 -7.20 -20.61
C GLY A 110 3.68 -5.80 -21.14
N THR A 111 4.34 -5.71 -22.28
CA THR A 111 4.69 -4.44 -22.92
C THR A 111 3.49 -3.71 -23.51
N LYS A 112 2.56 -4.47 -24.10
CA LYS A 112 1.32 -3.97 -24.73
C LYS A 112 0.13 -4.88 -24.42
N GLY A 113 -1.10 -4.37 -24.59
CA GLY A 113 -2.33 -5.14 -24.48
C GLY A 113 -2.82 -5.40 -23.06
N LYS A 114 -2.12 -4.94 -21.99
CA LYS A 114 -2.55 -5.13 -20.60
C LYS A 114 -4.00 -4.69 -20.38
N THR A 115 -4.31 -3.45 -20.73
CA THR A 115 -5.66 -2.87 -20.55
C THR A 115 -6.73 -3.69 -21.27
N THR A 116 -6.52 -4.00 -22.55
CA THR A 116 -7.49 -4.82 -23.31
C THR A 116 -7.68 -6.18 -22.66
N THR A 117 -6.58 -6.84 -22.27
CA THR A 117 -6.63 -8.17 -21.65
C THR A 117 -7.33 -8.15 -20.29
N THR A 118 -7.12 -7.12 -19.46
CA THR A 118 -7.81 -7.02 -18.15
C THR A 118 -9.32 -6.89 -18.32
N TYR A 119 -9.79 -6.07 -19.27
CA TYR A 119 -11.22 -5.95 -19.57
C TYR A 119 -11.82 -7.24 -20.14
N MET A 120 -11.08 -7.93 -21.02
CA MET A 120 -11.51 -9.23 -21.57
C MET A 120 -11.64 -10.29 -20.47
N VAL A 121 -10.63 -10.41 -19.61
CA VAL A 121 -10.66 -11.38 -18.49
C VAL A 121 -11.80 -11.06 -17.52
N LYS A 122 -11.99 -9.78 -17.17
CA LYS A 122 -13.13 -9.34 -16.34
C LYS A 122 -14.46 -9.77 -16.98
N SER A 123 -14.67 -9.47 -18.26
CA SER A 123 -15.91 -9.82 -18.98
C SER A 123 -16.18 -11.32 -19.01
N ILE A 124 -15.14 -12.14 -19.22
CA ILE A 124 -15.27 -13.61 -19.21
C ILE A 124 -15.67 -14.12 -17.83
N LEU A 125 -15.03 -13.62 -16.77
CA LEU A 125 -15.34 -14.01 -15.39
C LEU A 125 -16.78 -13.61 -15.01
N GLU A 126 -17.19 -12.41 -15.35
CA GLU A 126 -18.55 -11.93 -15.08
C GLU A 126 -19.62 -12.73 -15.87
N SER A 127 -19.31 -13.11 -17.11
CA SER A 127 -20.17 -14.00 -17.91
C SER A 127 -20.33 -15.40 -17.27
N ALA A 128 -19.34 -15.81 -16.48
CA ALA A 128 -19.36 -17.04 -15.68
C ALA A 128 -19.99 -16.86 -14.29
N GLY A 129 -20.58 -15.68 -13.99
CA GLY A 129 -21.21 -15.39 -12.71
C GLY A 129 -20.24 -15.00 -11.57
N ILE A 130 -18.96 -14.74 -11.88
CA ILE A 130 -17.92 -14.36 -10.92
C ILE A 130 -17.86 -12.84 -10.84
N LYS A 131 -18.26 -12.26 -9.72
CA LYS A 131 -18.19 -10.80 -9.49
C LYS A 131 -16.72 -10.35 -9.51
N THR A 132 -16.36 -9.51 -10.47
CA THR A 132 -14.94 -9.20 -10.73
C THR A 132 -14.68 -7.70 -10.71
N GLY A 133 -13.77 -7.26 -9.80
CA GLY A 133 -13.21 -5.93 -9.81
C GLY A 133 -12.11 -5.76 -10.87
N LEU A 134 -11.75 -4.51 -11.18
CA LEU A 134 -10.67 -4.17 -12.10
C LEU A 134 -9.83 -3.03 -11.54
N ILE A 135 -8.51 -3.13 -11.71
CA ILE A 135 -7.56 -2.03 -11.45
C ILE A 135 -6.67 -1.88 -12.70
N GLY A 136 -6.75 -0.73 -13.37
CA GLY A 136 -6.04 -0.54 -14.62
C GLY A 136 -5.72 0.92 -14.96
N THR A 137 -5.19 1.10 -16.16
CA THR A 137 -4.74 2.42 -16.66
C THR A 137 -5.88 3.44 -16.77
N ILE A 138 -7.07 2.99 -17.12
CA ILE A 138 -8.22 3.89 -17.36
C ILE A 138 -8.90 4.20 -16.03
N GLU A 139 -9.20 3.16 -15.26
CA GLU A 139 -10.01 3.25 -14.05
C GLU A 139 -9.82 2.05 -13.12
N SER A 140 -10.33 2.16 -11.91
CA SER A 140 -10.65 1.03 -11.05
C SER A 140 -12.17 0.86 -10.99
N ILE A 141 -12.63 -0.41 -11.07
CA ILE A 141 -14.04 -0.80 -11.05
C ILE A 141 -14.29 -1.72 -9.86
N CYS A 142 -15.28 -1.37 -9.04
CA CYS A 142 -15.77 -2.19 -7.93
C CYS A 142 -17.30 -2.18 -7.96
N GLY A 143 -17.92 -3.27 -8.43
CA GLY A 143 -19.34 -3.29 -8.73
C GLY A 143 -19.72 -2.20 -9.75
N ASP A 144 -20.66 -1.35 -9.39
CA ASP A 144 -21.10 -0.21 -10.21
C ASP A 144 -20.26 1.06 -10.02
N LYS A 145 -19.29 1.03 -9.10
CA LYS A 145 -18.42 2.18 -8.81
C LYS A 145 -17.23 2.19 -9.76
N HIS A 146 -17.15 3.23 -10.59
CA HIS A 146 -16.06 3.52 -11.49
C HIS A 146 -15.24 4.71 -10.97
N THR A 147 -13.93 4.54 -10.80
CA THR A 147 -13.04 5.60 -10.32
C THR A 147 -11.89 5.77 -11.29
N PRO A 148 -11.71 6.97 -11.93
CA PRO A 148 -10.59 7.22 -12.83
C PRO A 148 -9.25 6.92 -12.18
N ALA A 149 -8.35 6.27 -12.91
CA ALA A 149 -7.03 5.91 -12.43
C ALA A 149 -6.06 7.09 -12.50
N ALA A 150 -5.26 7.27 -11.45
CA ALA A 150 -4.13 8.19 -11.48
C ALA A 150 -2.87 7.55 -12.09
N ASN A 151 -2.73 6.24 -11.98
CA ASN A 151 -1.61 5.44 -12.49
C ASN A 151 -2.11 4.08 -12.94
N THR A 152 -1.42 3.46 -13.91
CA THR A 152 -1.72 2.09 -14.38
C THR A 152 -1.68 1.08 -13.24
N THR A 153 -0.62 1.12 -12.45
CA THR A 153 -0.47 0.33 -11.22
C THR A 153 -0.30 1.30 -10.06
N PRO A 154 -1.27 1.40 -9.16
CA PRO A 154 -1.17 2.25 -7.98
C PRO A 154 -0.02 1.84 -7.04
N GLU A 155 0.34 2.70 -6.08
CA GLU A 155 1.25 2.33 -4.99
C GLU A 155 0.63 1.20 -4.15
N SER A 156 1.48 0.36 -3.56
CA SER A 156 1.07 -0.86 -2.85
C SER A 156 -0.01 -0.61 -1.78
N TYR A 157 0.04 0.51 -1.07
CA TYR A 157 -1.00 0.92 -0.13
C TYR A 157 -2.37 1.05 -0.82
N MET A 158 -2.42 1.71 -1.97
CA MET A 158 -3.68 1.89 -2.71
C MET A 158 -4.19 0.58 -3.30
N VAL A 159 -3.29 -0.31 -3.74
CA VAL A 159 -3.67 -1.65 -4.21
C VAL A 159 -4.34 -2.44 -3.09
N GLN A 160 -3.75 -2.48 -1.89
CA GLN A 160 -4.32 -3.19 -0.75
C GLN A 160 -5.63 -2.58 -0.28
N LYS A 161 -5.74 -1.25 -0.31
CA LYS A 161 -6.99 -0.54 -0.02
C LYS A 161 -8.10 -0.92 -1.00
N LEU A 162 -7.83 -0.91 -2.29
CA LEU A 162 -8.80 -1.30 -3.33
C LEU A 162 -9.20 -2.77 -3.19
N PHE A 163 -8.25 -3.66 -2.88
CA PHE A 163 -8.58 -5.07 -2.60
C PHE A 163 -9.49 -5.22 -1.40
N ALA A 164 -9.27 -4.44 -0.33
CA ALA A 164 -10.14 -4.45 0.84
C ALA A 164 -11.54 -3.95 0.49
N GLU A 165 -11.66 -2.82 -0.22
CA GLU A 165 -12.95 -2.30 -0.69
C GLU A 165 -13.68 -3.34 -1.56
N MET A 166 -12.99 -4.00 -2.49
CA MET A 166 -13.58 -5.03 -3.34
C MET A 166 -14.02 -6.27 -2.55
N ALA A 167 -13.23 -6.69 -1.55
CA ALA A 167 -13.61 -7.81 -0.68
C ALA A 167 -14.85 -7.49 0.16
N ASP A 168 -14.93 -6.27 0.70
CA ASP A 168 -16.06 -5.80 1.52
C ASP A 168 -17.34 -5.65 0.69
N GLU A 169 -17.23 -5.27 -0.60
CA GLU A 169 -18.33 -5.21 -1.56
C GLU A 169 -18.70 -6.60 -2.15
N GLY A 170 -18.04 -7.67 -1.67
CA GLY A 170 -18.38 -9.03 -2.06
C GLY A 170 -17.95 -9.40 -3.48
N MET A 171 -16.84 -8.81 -3.98
CA MET A 171 -16.21 -9.28 -5.23
C MET A 171 -15.52 -10.63 -4.99
N ASP A 172 -15.68 -11.55 -5.94
CA ASP A 172 -15.04 -12.87 -5.91
C ASP A 172 -13.59 -12.82 -6.43
N ALA A 173 -13.34 -11.89 -7.36
CA ALA A 173 -12.06 -11.75 -8.03
C ALA A 173 -11.73 -10.28 -8.33
N VAL A 174 -10.44 -10.01 -8.56
CA VAL A 174 -9.95 -8.76 -9.13
C VAL A 174 -8.94 -9.05 -10.23
N VAL A 175 -9.04 -8.35 -11.35
CA VAL A 175 -8.05 -8.35 -12.44
C VAL A 175 -7.32 -7.02 -12.40
N MET A 176 -5.99 -7.03 -12.38
CA MET A 176 -5.22 -5.79 -12.34
C MET A 176 -4.10 -5.76 -13.38
N GLU A 177 -3.85 -4.58 -13.93
CA GLU A 177 -2.66 -4.32 -14.72
C GLU A 177 -1.44 -4.18 -13.82
N VAL A 178 -0.37 -4.92 -14.13
CA VAL A 178 0.91 -4.86 -13.44
C VAL A 178 1.95 -4.30 -14.40
N SER A 179 2.36 -3.05 -14.19
CA SER A 179 3.42 -2.40 -14.95
C SER A 179 4.76 -2.60 -14.24
N PRO A 180 5.84 -2.90 -14.97
CA PRO A 180 7.19 -2.77 -14.42
C PRO A 180 7.43 -1.30 -14.05
N ARG A 181 8.13 -1.09 -12.96
CA ARG A 181 8.60 0.23 -12.51
C ARG A 181 10.05 0.44 -12.95
#